data_dd58292207a27651c0206e7f5f6c4e49
#
_entry.id   dd58292207a27651c0206e7f5f6c4e49
#
_cell.length_a   1.000
_cell.length_b   1.000
_cell.length_c   1.000
_cell.angle_alpha   90.00
_cell.angle_beta   90.00
_cell.angle_gamma   90.00
#
_symmetry.space_group_name_H-M   'P 1'
#
loop_
_entity.id
_entity.type
_entity.pdbx_description
1 polymer ?
#
loop_
_entity_poly.entity_id
_entity_poly.type
_entity_poly.pdbx_seq_one_letter_code
_entity_poly.pdbx_strand_id
1 'polypeptide(L)'
;MIALAFVGLASTTSAMAQETEVPVKKYSVATNSFWANWFLSAGVSGSAYYTSQESGVSNNPFSDKRGTIGFTVAVGKWFTPGIGLRTKFDLVNGKQVNTENNHPLYTAMNVHEDVMFNLSNIFCGYNEKRVWNTIVYAGVGAATKWNDGKNADIYYTAGWLNNFRVSKHVQVFADLSIGATEGSLDDAKNDNWASYKKTKPRHWDKNVRLDLGVTYNLGKCTWDKVPDVEGLMAMNKEQMDALNQSLKEQQDENARLRDMLATTKNQPVVENNGTNDTSSFVGTSSSVFFNINSDKVASRKDLVNVKELAEYAKANNSKIVVTGYADSKTGSAEYNQKLSERRANTVAKELVKMGVNRDNIITEAKGGVMNLSPFSYNRRATVKIQ
;
A
#
# COMPACT_ATOMS: atom_id res chain seq x y z
N MET A 1 5.66 -34.33 7.92
CA MET A 1 5.19 -34.49 9.31
C MET A 1 6.10 -33.66 10.21
N ILE A 2 5.82 -32.37 10.42
CA ILE A 2 6.37 -31.58 11.53
C ILE A 2 5.23 -30.63 11.92
N ALA A 3 4.54 -31.02 13.00
CA ALA A 3 3.60 -30.18 13.69
C ALA A 3 4.40 -29.26 14.60
N LEU A 4 4.35 -27.94 14.35
CA LEU A 4 4.84 -26.93 15.29
C LEU A 4 3.66 -26.50 16.16
N ALA A 5 3.62 -27.08 17.36
CA ALA A 5 2.80 -26.59 18.45
C ALA A 5 3.32 -25.21 18.89
N PHE A 6 2.54 -24.17 18.67
CA PHE A 6 2.72 -22.89 19.38
C PHE A 6 2.07 -23.02 20.75
N VAL A 7 2.85 -23.39 21.72
CA VAL A 7 2.54 -23.24 23.15
C VAL A 7 2.64 -21.77 23.49
N GLY A 8 1.59 -21.24 24.12
CA GLY A 8 1.45 -19.86 24.49
C GLY A 8 2.53 -19.33 25.42
N LEU A 9 3.11 -18.23 25.05
CA LEU A 9 3.63 -17.23 25.95
C LEU A 9 2.67 -16.04 25.84
N ALA A 10 1.83 -15.89 26.85
CA ALA A 10 1.13 -14.63 27.08
C ALA A 10 2.17 -13.58 27.49
N SER A 11 2.98 -13.16 26.54
CA SER A 11 3.66 -11.90 26.58
C SER A 11 2.61 -10.85 26.26
N THR A 12 2.34 -9.95 27.19
CA THR A 12 1.65 -8.69 26.98
C THR A 12 2.43 -7.86 25.95
N THR A 13 2.40 -8.28 24.70
CA THR A 13 2.77 -7.44 23.59
C THR A 13 1.69 -6.38 23.50
N SER A 14 2.08 -5.13 23.79
CA SER A 14 1.37 -3.94 23.38
C SER A 14 0.74 -4.22 22.01
N ALA A 15 -0.59 -4.29 21.96
CA ALA A 15 -1.31 -4.25 20.70
C ALA A 15 -1.03 -2.86 20.12
N MET A 16 0.07 -2.72 19.39
CA MET A 16 0.12 -1.79 18.30
C MET A 16 -1.16 -2.11 17.52
N ALA A 17 -1.99 -1.12 17.26
CA ALA A 17 -3.02 -1.24 16.25
C ALA A 17 -2.26 -1.54 14.96
N GLN A 18 -2.05 -2.82 14.69
CA GLN A 18 -1.65 -3.32 13.42
C GLN A 18 -2.85 -2.92 12.55
N GLU A 19 -2.69 -1.89 11.71
CA GLU A 19 -3.61 -1.69 10.61
C GLU A 19 -3.67 -3.04 9.93
N THR A 20 -4.76 -3.75 10.18
CA THR A 20 -4.99 -5.05 9.57
C THR A 20 -5.13 -4.73 8.11
N GLU A 21 -4.07 -5.01 7.33
CA GLU A 21 -4.10 -4.77 5.89
C GLU A 21 -5.31 -5.51 5.33
N VAL A 22 -6.23 -4.74 4.77
CA VAL A 22 -7.43 -5.30 4.15
C VAL A 22 -6.98 -6.28 3.08
N PRO A 23 -7.41 -7.56 3.13
CA PRO A 23 -7.04 -8.52 2.12
C PRO A 23 -7.49 -8.01 0.75
N VAL A 24 -6.58 -8.05 -0.24
CA VAL A 24 -6.84 -7.57 -1.60
C VAL A 24 -6.61 -8.68 -2.61
N LYS A 25 -7.44 -8.70 -3.66
CA LYS A 25 -7.27 -9.67 -4.76
C LYS A 25 -5.98 -9.36 -5.51
N LYS A 26 -5.13 -10.38 -5.67
CA LYS A 26 -3.78 -10.24 -6.26
C LYS A 26 -3.78 -9.67 -7.68
N TYR A 27 -4.79 -10.04 -8.48
CA TYR A 27 -4.84 -9.71 -9.91
C TYR A 27 -5.97 -8.72 -10.28
N SER A 28 -6.77 -8.28 -9.31
CA SER A 28 -7.89 -7.39 -9.57
C SER A 28 -7.59 -5.97 -9.12
N VAL A 29 -7.86 -5.03 -10.00
CA VAL A 29 -7.75 -3.61 -9.73
C VAL A 29 -9.04 -2.90 -10.12
N ALA A 30 -9.35 -1.80 -9.44
CA ALA A 30 -10.48 -0.96 -9.79
C ALA A 30 -10.22 -0.25 -11.13
N THR A 31 -11.28 -0.07 -11.91
CA THR A 31 -11.20 0.66 -13.18
C THR A 31 -10.91 2.13 -12.91
N ASN A 32 -9.90 2.66 -13.59
CA ASN A 32 -9.56 4.07 -13.54
C ASN A 32 -10.40 4.88 -14.56
N SER A 33 -10.45 6.19 -14.35
CA SER A 33 -11.08 7.11 -15.29
C SER A 33 -10.37 7.09 -16.66
N PHE A 34 -11.07 7.54 -17.72
CA PHE A 34 -10.48 7.63 -19.06
C PHE A 34 -9.18 8.46 -19.09
N TRP A 35 -9.08 9.53 -18.31
CA TRP A 35 -7.93 10.44 -18.28
C TRP A 35 -6.75 9.93 -17.44
N ALA A 36 -6.90 8.81 -16.72
CA ALA A 36 -5.83 8.20 -15.97
C ALA A 36 -4.94 7.30 -16.84
N ASN A 37 -3.71 7.09 -16.37
CA ASN A 37 -2.74 6.13 -16.92
C ASN A 37 -2.27 6.45 -18.35
N TRP A 38 -2.31 7.69 -18.77
CA TRP A 38 -1.65 8.16 -19.96
C TRP A 38 -0.17 8.38 -19.70
N PHE A 39 0.64 8.20 -20.75
CA PHE A 39 2.07 8.48 -20.67
C PHE A 39 2.58 9.09 -21.96
N LEU A 40 3.69 9.83 -21.85
CA LEU A 40 4.49 10.36 -22.93
C LEU A 40 5.89 9.77 -22.83
N SER A 41 6.49 9.39 -23.94
CA SER A 41 7.87 8.90 -23.97
C SER A 41 8.66 9.64 -25.02
N ALA A 42 9.94 9.85 -24.73
CA ALA A 42 10.90 10.40 -25.69
C ALA A 42 12.26 9.70 -25.49
N GLY A 43 12.97 9.47 -26.57
CA GLY A 43 14.24 8.77 -26.52
C GLY A 43 15.09 8.93 -27.77
N VAL A 44 16.31 8.42 -27.66
CA VAL A 44 17.24 8.25 -28.78
C VAL A 44 17.20 6.82 -29.26
N SER A 45 17.31 6.63 -30.55
CA SER A 45 17.22 5.34 -31.23
C SER A 45 18.54 5.04 -31.93
N GLY A 46 19.12 3.89 -31.62
CA GLY A 46 20.16 3.26 -32.44
C GLY A 46 19.49 2.27 -33.38
N SER A 47 19.67 2.42 -34.69
CA SER A 47 19.03 1.56 -35.68
C SER A 47 19.98 1.00 -36.69
N ALA A 48 19.66 -0.20 -37.22
CA ALA A 48 20.33 -0.85 -38.31
C ALA A 48 19.28 -1.39 -39.30
N TYR A 49 19.33 -0.92 -40.52
CA TYR A 49 18.45 -1.37 -41.60
C TYR A 49 19.17 -2.37 -42.51
N TYR A 50 18.43 -3.31 -43.04
CA TYR A 50 18.89 -4.24 -44.06
C TYR A 50 17.71 -4.74 -44.89
N THR A 51 17.99 -4.98 -46.16
CA THR A 51 16.99 -5.40 -47.14
C THR A 51 17.40 -6.73 -47.78
N SER A 52 16.42 -7.46 -48.27
CA SER A 52 16.66 -8.68 -49.05
C SER A 52 17.31 -8.43 -50.41
N GLN A 53 17.43 -7.17 -50.85
CA GLN A 53 18.04 -6.76 -52.10
C GLN A 53 19.57 -6.59 -52.03
N GLU A 54 20.14 -6.63 -50.84
CA GLU A 54 21.58 -6.51 -50.64
C GLU A 54 22.30 -7.78 -51.09
N SER A 55 22.71 -7.79 -52.33
CA SER A 55 23.49 -8.91 -52.89
C SER A 55 25.00 -8.63 -52.78
N GLY A 56 25.76 -9.62 -52.31
CA GLY A 56 27.20 -9.50 -52.13
C GLY A 56 27.68 -8.71 -50.92
N VAL A 57 26.81 -8.31 -50.04
CA VAL A 57 27.09 -7.60 -48.78
C VAL A 57 26.77 -8.49 -47.59
N SER A 58 27.55 -8.36 -46.51
CA SER A 58 27.27 -9.06 -45.26
C SER A 58 25.90 -8.64 -44.71
N ASN A 59 25.02 -9.62 -44.46
CA ASN A 59 23.71 -9.40 -43.87
C ASN A 59 23.74 -9.18 -42.35
N ASN A 60 24.92 -8.97 -41.77
CA ASN A 60 25.05 -8.71 -40.34
C ASN A 60 24.42 -7.35 -39.99
N PRO A 61 23.31 -7.29 -39.24
CA PRO A 61 22.65 -6.05 -38.86
C PRO A 61 23.47 -5.20 -37.88
N PHE A 62 24.48 -5.77 -37.24
CA PHE A 62 25.37 -5.11 -36.28
C PHE A 62 26.69 -4.62 -36.92
N SER A 63 26.79 -4.65 -38.22
CA SER A 63 27.95 -4.10 -38.91
C SER A 63 28.05 -2.58 -38.68
N ASP A 64 29.25 -2.08 -38.51
CA ASP A 64 29.58 -0.65 -38.38
C ASP A 64 29.06 0.20 -39.53
N LYS A 65 28.93 -0.42 -40.71
CA LYS A 65 28.39 0.22 -41.93
C LYS A 65 26.88 0.49 -41.89
N ARG A 66 26.14 -0.14 -40.98
CA ARG A 66 24.66 -0.06 -40.93
C ARG A 66 24.14 0.80 -39.80
N GLY A 67 24.92 0.96 -38.72
CA GLY A 67 24.49 1.68 -37.54
C GLY A 67 24.18 3.14 -37.81
N THR A 68 23.00 3.58 -37.35
CA THR A 68 22.52 4.96 -37.44
C THR A 68 21.84 5.39 -36.15
N ILE A 69 21.65 6.67 -36.01
CA ILE A 69 21.01 7.28 -34.83
C ILE A 69 19.72 7.97 -35.28
N GLY A 70 18.71 7.94 -34.44
CA GLY A 70 17.44 8.61 -34.61
C GLY A 70 16.82 9.05 -33.31
N PHE A 71 15.57 9.49 -33.38
CA PHE A 71 14.77 9.91 -32.24
C PHE A 71 13.42 9.19 -32.26
N THR A 72 12.88 8.96 -31.09
CA THR A 72 11.56 8.37 -30.91
C THR A 72 10.75 9.17 -29.92
N VAL A 73 9.47 9.35 -30.21
CA VAL A 73 8.47 9.90 -29.27
C VAL A 73 7.24 9.02 -29.30
N ALA A 74 6.57 8.92 -28.16
CA ALA A 74 5.35 8.13 -28.09
C ALA A 74 4.35 8.73 -27.11
N VAL A 75 3.07 8.52 -27.38
CA VAL A 75 1.96 8.72 -26.45
C VAL A 75 1.23 7.41 -26.30
N GLY A 76 0.87 7.06 -25.08
CA GLY A 76 0.14 5.82 -24.86
C GLY A 76 -0.70 5.86 -23.59
N LYS A 77 -1.47 4.78 -23.44
CA LYS A 77 -2.38 4.62 -22.30
C LYS A 77 -2.39 3.17 -21.86
N TRP A 78 -2.32 2.97 -20.55
CA TRP A 78 -2.61 1.69 -19.93
C TRP A 78 -4.10 1.59 -19.60
N PHE A 79 -4.81 0.62 -20.18
CA PHE A 79 -6.23 0.34 -19.91
C PHE A 79 -6.39 -0.56 -18.68
N THR A 80 -5.46 -1.47 -18.49
CA THR A 80 -5.29 -2.29 -17.30
C THR A 80 -3.81 -2.26 -16.91
N PRO A 81 -3.43 -2.75 -15.72
CA PRO A 81 -2.02 -2.87 -15.38
C PRO A 81 -1.21 -3.73 -16.36
N GLY A 82 -1.89 -4.66 -17.06
CA GLY A 82 -1.25 -5.61 -17.97
C GLY A 82 -1.37 -5.27 -19.45
N ILE A 83 -2.32 -4.42 -19.86
CA ILE A 83 -2.60 -4.16 -21.29
C ILE A 83 -2.65 -2.66 -21.55
N GLY A 84 -1.91 -2.20 -22.55
CA GLY A 84 -1.88 -0.82 -22.99
C GLY A 84 -1.82 -0.69 -24.51
N LEU A 85 -2.07 0.52 -24.97
CA LEU A 85 -1.85 0.95 -26.36
C LEU A 85 -0.86 2.10 -26.38
N ARG A 86 -0.06 2.17 -27.45
CA ARG A 86 0.94 3.20 -27.67
C ARG A 86 1.00 3.58 -29.13
N THR A 87 0.81 4.86 -29.44
CA THR A 87 1.14 5.44 -30.72
C THR A 87 2.59 5.92 -30.65
N LYS A 88 3.45 5.41 -31.50
CA LYS A 88 4.87 5.73 -31.54
C LYS A 88 5.25 6.36 -32.88
N PHE A 89 5.99 7.45 -32.81
CA PHE A 89 6.58 8.15 -33.92
C PHE A 89 8.11 8.02 -33.85
N ASP A 90 8.71 7.50 -34.90
CA ASP A 90 10.15 7.34 -35.01
C ASP A 90 10.65 8.15 -36.20
N LEU A 91 11.67 8.94 -35.93
CA LEU A 91 12.47 9.60 -36.97
C LEU A 91 13.88 9.01 -36.93
N VAL A 92 14.16 8.07 -37.80
CA VAL A 92 15.40 7.30 -37.77
C VAL A 92 16.14 7.41 -39.07
N ASN A 93 17.46 7.45 -39.01
CA ASN A 93 18.27 7.40 -40.17
C ASN A 93 18.55 5.95 -40.54
N GLY A 94 18.52 5.64 -41.82
CA GLY A 94 18.95 4.37 -42.41
C GLY A 94 20.17 4.58 -43.29
N LYS A 95 20.99 3.55 -43.43
CA LYS A 95 22.08 3.49 -44.42
C LYS A 95 21.76 2.42 -45.42
N GLN A 96 21.72 2.80 -46.67
CA GLN A 96 21.69 1.84 -47.77
C GLN A 96 23.08 1.21 -47.92
N VAL A 97 23.17 -0.09 -47.91
CA VAL A 97 24.42 -0.83 -48.07
C VAL A 97 24.42 -1.47 -49.46
N ASN A 98 25.29 -1.00 -50.35
CA ASN A 98 25.44 -1.55 -51.69
C ASN A 98 26.87 -2.05 -51.95
N THR A 99 27.09 -2.69 -53.07
CA THR A 99 28.37 -3.29 -53.46
C THR A 99 29.47 -2.25 -53.77
N GLU A 100 29.10 -0.98 -53.97
CA GLU A 100 30.04 0.08 -54.39
C GLU A 100 30.70 0.82 -53.23
N ASN A 101 30.59 0.34 -52.01
CA ASN A 101 31.06 1.02 -50.79
C ASN A 101 30.44 2.41 -50.55
N ASN A 102 29.40 2.73 -51.29
CA ASN A 102 28.62 3.95 -51.06
C ASN A 102 27.44 3.63 -50.14
N HIS A 103 27.35 4.34 -49.01
CA HIS A 103 26.33 4.11 -47.98
C HIS A 103 25.49 5.38 -47.82
N PRO A 104 24.64 5.74 -48.79
CA PRO A 104 23.83 6.94 -48.70
C PRO A 104 22.91 6.84 -47.49
N LEU A 105 22.84 7.96 -46.74
CA LEU A 105 21.92 8.11 -45.63
C LEU A 105 20.55 8.50 -46.17
N TYR A 106 19.53 7.89 -45.63
CA TYR A 106 18.14 8.32 -45.79
C TYR A 106 17.49 8.46 -44.41
N THR A 107 16.49 9.31 -44.29
CA THR A 107 15.71 9.46 -43.05
C THR A 107 14.36 8.79 -43.27
N ALA A 108 14.05 7.80 -42.45
CA ALA A 108 12.77 7.13 -42.38
C ALA A 108 11.92 7.72 -41.26
N MET A 109 10.67 7.90 -41.55
CA MET A 109 9.63 8.29 -40.57
C MET A 109 8.66 7.13 -40.46
N ASN A 110 8.50 6.62 -39.24
CA ASN A 110 7.55 5.56 -38.95
C ASN A 110 6.51 6.08 -37.95
N VAL A 111 5.25 5.78 -38.19
CA VAL A 111 4.16 6.00 -37.24
C VAL A 111 3.43 4.67 -37.09
N HIS A 112 3.36 4.17 -35.88
CA HIS A 112 2.71 2.88 -35.64
C HIS A 112 1.97 2.85 -34.30
N GLU A 113 0.96 1.99 -34.23
CA GLU A 113 0.18 1.71 -33.03
C GLU A 113 0.60 0.35 -32.50
N ASP A 114 0.99 0.31 -31.22
CA ASP A 114 1.47 -0.90 -30.54
C ASP A 114 0.45 -1.35 -29.49
N VAL A 115 0.11 -2.62 -29.50
CA VAL A 115 -0.55 -3.30 -28.39
C VAL A 115 0.52 -3.82 -27.44
N MET A 116 0.47 -3.36 -26.19
CA MET A 116 1.49 -3.65 -25.19
C MET A 116 0.98 -4.60 -24.11
N PHE A 117 1.79 -5.58 -23.73
CA PHE A 117 1.52 -6.54 -22.66
C PHE A 117 2.61 -6.44 -21.57
N ASN A 118 2.26 -5.92 -20.41
CA ASN A 118 3.15 -5.87 -19.26
C ASN A 118 3.19 -7.24 -18.58
N LEU A 119 4.19 -8.05 -18.94
CA LEU A 119 4.33 -9.42 -18.44
C LEU A 119 4.56 -9.45 -16.92
N SER A 120 5.28 -8.44 -16.37
CA SER A 120 5.50 -8.34 -14.93
C SER A 120 4.18 -8.22 -14.16
N ASN A 121 3.23 -7.44 -14.67
CA ASN A 121 1.93 -7.27 -14.03
C ASN A 121 0.97 -8.44 -14.32
N ILE A 122 1.06 -9.06 -15.50
CA ILE A 122 0.22 -10.19 -15.88
C ILE A 122 0.57 -11.42 -15.02
N PHE A 123 1.85 -11.76 -14.89
CA PHE A 123 2.28 -12.97 -14.17
C PHE A 123 2.47 -12.78 -12.67
N CYS A 124 2.93 -11.61 -12.24
CA CYS A 124 3.23 -11.35 -10.83
C CYS A 124 2.18 -10.47 -10.11
N GLY A 125 1.10 -10.09 -10.80
CA GLY A 125 0.10 -9.15 -10.27
C GLY A 125 0.61 -7.70 -10.22
N TYR A 126 -0.32 -6.76 -10.06
CA TYR A 126 0.01 -5.33 -9.98
C TYR A 126 0.71 -4.98 -8.67
N ASN A 127 1.86 -4.30 -8.81
CA ASN A 127 2.58 -3.72 -7.67
C ASN A 127 3.06 -2.32 -8.03
N GLU A 128 2.48 -1.33 -7.36
CA GLU A 128 2.83 0.09 -7.58
C GLU A 128 4.30 0.41 -7.25
N LYS A 129 4.94 -0.34 -6.35
CA LYS A 129 6.34 -0.14 -5.94
C LYS A 129 7.35 -0.90 -6.80
N ARG A 130 6.90 -1.66 -7.80
CA ARG A 130 7.80 -2.42 -8.67
C ARG A 130 8.71 -1.47 -9.44
N VAL A 131 10.02 -1.72 -9.34
CA VAL A 131 11.06 -0.90 -10.01
C VAL A 131 11.18 -1.29 -11.48
N TRP A 132 11.16 -2.57 -11.81
CA TRP A 132 11.33 -3.07 -13.16
C TRP A 132 10.07 -3.73 -13.69
N ASN A 133 9.63 -3.29 -14.88
CA ASN A 133 8.55 -3.89 -15.63
C ASN A 133 9.06 -4.30 -17.00
N THR A 134 8.84 -5.57 -17.37
CA THR A 134 9.11 -6.11 -18.70
C THR A 134 7.82 -6.19 -19.49
N ILE A 135 7.86 -5.66 -20.71
CA ILE A 135 6.70 -5.45 -21.57
C ILE A 135 7.06 -5.97 -22.95
N VAL A 136 6.19 -6.77 -23.54
CA VAL A 136 6.28 -7.13 -24.95
C VAL A 136 5.18 -6.42 -25.72
N TYR A 137 5.43 -6.14 -26.99
CA TYR A 137 4.44 -5.50 -27.84
C TYR A 137 4.55 -5.94 -29.28
N ALA A 138 3.47 -5.75 -30.00
CA ALA A 138 3.42 -5.84 -31.45
C ALA A 138 2.58 -4.69 -31.99
N GLY A 139 2.97 -4.17 -33.14
CA GLY A 139 2.32 -3.01 -33.74
C GLY A 139 2.29 -3.04 -35.24
N VAL A 140 1.44 -2.21 -35.78
CA VAL A 140 1.31 -1.97 -37.23
C VAL A 140 1.17 -0.47 -37.46
N GLY A 141 1.69 0.00 -38.58
CA GLY A 141 1.64 1.40 -38.95
C GLY A 141 2.08 1.67 -40.36
N ALA A 142 2.62 2.85 -40.54
CA ALA A 142 3.14 3.30 -41.83
C ALA A 142 4.59 3.78 -41.69
N ALA A 143 5.39 3.49 -42.72
CA ALA A 143 6.75 4.00 -42.85
C ALA A 143 6.88 4.75 -44.18
N THR A 144 7.59 5.89 -44.15
CA THR A 144 7.86 6.67 -45.35
C THR A 144 9.23 7.34 -45.23
N LYS A 145 9.78 7.78 -46.36
CA LYS A 145 10.95 8.67 -46.32
C LYS A 145 10.54 10.09 -46.00
N TRP A 146 11.33 10.76 -45.18
CA TRP A 146 11.09 12.14 -44.77
C TRP A 146 10.96 13.10 -45.96
N ASN A 147 11.75 12.88 -47.00
CA ASN A 147 11.78 13.78 -48.17
C ASN A 147 10.84 13.38 -49.34
N ASP A 148 10.24 12.22 -49.30
CA ASP A 148 9.45 11.73 -50.45
C ASP A 148 7.95 11.62 -50.17
N GLY A 149 7.46 11.75 -48.98
CA GLY A 149 6.05 11.82 -48.54
C GLY A 149 4.91 11.24 -49.40
N LYS A 150 5.23 10.78 -50.59
CA LYS A 150 4.27 10.32 -51.62
C LYS A 150 3.94 8.84 -51.50
N ASN A 151 4.84 8.06 -50.92
CA ASN A 151 4.68 6.61 -50.79
C ASN A 151 4.85 6.25 -49.31
N ALA A 152 3.79 5.79 -48.70
CA ALA A 152 3.84 5.20 -47.37
C ALA A 152 3.64 3.68 -47.50
N ASP A 153 4.55 2.93 -46.93
CA ASP A 153 4.51 1.48 -46.87
C ASP A 153 3.98 1.00 -45.52
N ILE A 154 3.35 -0.16 -45.50
CA ILE A 154 2.90 -0.74 -44.23
C ILE A 154 4.13 -1.18 -43.44
N TYR A 155 4.15 -0.75 -42.16
CA TYR A 155 5.20 -1.07 -41.21
C TYR A 155 4.67 -1.99 -40.13
N TYR A 156 5.35 -3.09 -39.92
CA TYR A 156 5.09 -4.03 -38.83
C TYR A 156 6.23 -3.95 -37.82
N THR A 157 5.91 -4.00 -36.54
CA THR A 157 6.92 -3.98 -35.47
C THR A 157 6.56 -4.95 -34.36
N ALA A 158 7.58 -5.48 -33.74
CA ALA A 158 7.47 -6.19 -32.44
C ALA A 158 8.69 -5.87 -31.60
N GLY A 159 8.51 -5.83 -30.28
CA GLY A 159 9.61 -5.45 -29.42
C GLY A 159 9.45 -5.87 -27.96
N TRP A 160 10.53 -5.63 -27.27
CA TRP A 160 10.71 -5.92 -25.84
C TRP A 160 11.15 -4.66 -25.13
N LEU A 161 10.21 -4.04 -24.43
CA LEU A 161 10.37 -2.80 -23.69
C LEU A 161 10.61 -3.10 -22.21
N ASN A 162 11.68 -2.59 -21.66
CA ASN A 162 11.99 -2.66 -20.24
C ASN A 162 11.91 -1.28 -19.62
N ASN A 163 10.97 -1.10 -18.71
CA ASN A 163 10.77 0.16 -17.97
C ASN A 163 11.33 0.04 -16.56
N PHE A 164 12.18 1.00 -16.19
CA PHE A 164 12.75 1.14 -14.85
C PHE A 164 12.19 2.40 -14.19
N ARG A 165 11.48 2.21 -13.10
CA ARG A 165 10.85 3.29 -12.37
C ARG A 165 11.86 4.08 -11.55
N VAL A 166 11.97 5.37 -11.84
CA VAL A 166 12.80 6.32 -11.10
C VAL A 166 11.98 7.05 -10.05
N SER A 167 10.75 7.43 -10.41
CA SER A 167 9.80 8.07 -9.49
C SER A 167 8.37 7.64 -9.78
N LYS A 168 7.39 8.21 -9.08
CA LYS A 168 5.97 7.93 -9.35
C LYS A 168 5.58 8.24 -10.80
N HIS A 169 6.10 9.33 -11.35
CA HIS A 169 5.75 9.80 -12.70
C HIS A 169 6.83 9.55 -13.75
N VAL A 170 8.07 9.26 -13.35
CA VAL A 170 9.21 9.16 -14.27
C VAL A 170 9.74 7.73 -14.30
N GLN A 171 9.92 7.22 -15.50
CA GLN A 171 10.56 5.94 -15.79
C GLN A 171 11.65 6.16 -16.85
N VAL A 172 12.74 5.42 -16.79
CA VAL A 172 13.68 5.26 -17.90
C VAL A 172 13.38 3.96 -18.60
N PHE A 173 13.57 3.93 -19.90
CA PHE A 173 13.29 2.72 -20.68
C PHE A 173 14.44 2.31 -21.59
N ALA A 174 14.48 1.01 -21.86
CA ALA A 174 15.24 0.39 -22.93
C ALA A 174 14.28 -0.47 -23.76
N ASP A 175 14.16 -0.19 -25.06
CA ASP A 175 13.23 -0.82 -25.99
C ASP A 175 14.02 -1.46 -27.14
N LEU A 176 14.08 -2.78 -27.16
CA LEU A 176 14.67 -3.54 -28.28
C LEU A 176 13.55 -3.99 -29.21
N SER A 177 13.61 -3.57 -30.46
CA SER A 177 12.56 -3.88 -31.44
C SER A 177 13.12 -4.35 -32.80
N ILE A 178 12.28 -5.09 -33.47
CA ILE A 178 12.44 -5.46 -34.87
C ILE A 178 11.27 -4.86 -35.65
N GLY A 179 11.57 -4.40 -36.86
CA GLY A 179 10.55 -3.88 -37.75
C GLY A 179 10.71 -4.42 -39.15
N ALA A 180 9.62 -4.43 -39.91
CA ALA A 180 9.59 -4.84 -41.30
C ALA A 180 8.60 -3.96 -42.06
N THR A 181 9.05 -3.48 -43.23
CA THR A 181 8.26 -2.65 -44.14
C THR A 181 8.05 -3.39 -45.43
N GLU A 182 6.83 -3.40 -45.96
CA GLU A 182 6.53 -3.94 -47.27
C GLU A 182 6.77 -2.83 -48.31
N GLY A 183 7.83 -2.95 -49.09
CA GLY A 183 8.18 -1.96 -50.10
C GLY A 183 9.68 -1.71 -50.19
N SER A 184 10.05 -0.65 -50.85
CA SER A 184 11.45 -0.25 -51.01
C SER A 184 11.68 1.09 -50.32
N LEU A 185 11.75 1.07 -48.99
CA LEU A 185 12.02 2.25 -48.17
C LEU A 185 13.43 2.81 -48.43
N ASP A 186 14.35 1.96 -48.87
CA ASP A 186 15.76 2.28 -49.14
C ASP A 186 16.05 2.82 -50.53
N ASP A 187 15.04 2.86 -51.45
CA ASP A 187 15.25 3.26 -52.88
C ASP A 187 16.33 2.47 -53.60
N ALA A 188 16.60 1.25 -53.18
CA ALA A 188 17.53 0.39 -53.90
C ALA A 188 17.01 0.13 -55.31
N LYS A 189 17.25 1.09 -56.22
CA LYS A 189 17.02 0.94 -57.63
C LYS A 189 18.07 -0.01 -58.17
N ASN A 190 17.67 -1.25 -58.30
CA ASN A 190 18.39 -2.16 -59.16
C ASN A 190 17.94 -1.87 -60.59
N ASP A 191 18.85 -1.67 -61.50
CA ASP A 191 18.54 -1.42 -62.92
C ASP A 191 17.65 -2.51 -63.55
N ASN A 192 17.50 -3.63 -62.88
CA ASN A 192 16.61 -4.75 -63.22
C ASN A 192 15.30 -4.79 -62.42
N TRP A 193 14.90 -3.70 -61.77
CA TRP A 193 13.69 -3.64 -60.94
C TRP A 193 12.41 -4.15 -61.63
N ALA A 194 12.22 -3.79 -62.88
CA ALA A 194 11.05 -4.23 -63.66
C ALA A 194 11.03 -5.75 -63.89
N SER A 195 12.19 -6.39 -64.02
CA SER A 195 12.32 -7.83 -64.16
C SER A 195 12.21 -8.57 -62.84
N TYR A 196 12.71 -7.97 -61.76
CA TYR A 196 12.69 -8.53 -60.42
C TYR A 196 11.28 -8.51 -59.80
N LYS A 197 10.51 -7.45 -60.10
CA LYS A 197 9.12 -7.30 -59.63
C LYS A 197 8.18 -8.35 -60.24
N LYS A 198 8.52 -8.93 -61.40
CA LYS A 198 7.77 -10.00 -62.02
C LYS A 198 8.01 -11.39 -61.46
N THR A 199 9.12 -11.60 -60.74
CA THR A 199 9.55 -12.93 -60.34
C THR A 199 9.55 -13.22 -58.85
N LYS A 200 9.47 -12.18 -57.97
CA LYS A 200 9.39 -12.37 -56.50
C LYS A 200 8.31 -11.52 -55.87
N PRO A 201 7.43 -12.13 -55.06
CA PRO A 201 6.15 -11.50 -54.71
C PRO A 201 6.20 -10.39 -53.66
N ARG A 202 7.27 -10.17 -52.90
CA ARG A 202 7.35 -9.09 -51.90
C ARG A 202 8.79 -8.83 -51.48
N HIS A 203 9.16 -7.53 -51.40
CA HIS A 203 10.41 -7.07 -50.81
C HIS A 203 10.13 -6.57 -49.42
N TRP A 204 10.94 -6.94 -48.45
CA TRP A 204 10.85 -6.54 -47.09
C TRP A 204 12.13 -5.83 -46.65
N ASP A 205 12.02 -4.55 -46.33
CA ASP A 205 13.06 -3.86 -45.62
C ASP A 205 12.87 -4.11 -44.12
N LYS A 206 13.93 -4.52 -43.44
CA LYS A 206 13.92 -4.90 -42.07
C LYS A 206 14.81 -3.96 -41.26
N ASN A 207 14.47 -3.73 -40.01
CA ASN A 207 15.33 -3.02 -39.08
C ASN A 207 15.39 -3.70 -37.72
N VAL A 208 16.48 -3.47 -37.04
CA VAL A 208 16.65 -3.76 -35.64
C VAL A 208 16.95 -2.44 -34.96
N ARG A 209 16.29 -2.17 -33.82
CA ARG A 209 16.44 -0.90 -33.10
C ARG A 209 16.61 -1.14 -31.62
N LEU A 210 17.41 -0.28 -31.01
CA LEU A 210 17.51 -0.13 -29.58
C LEU A 210 17.23 1.33 -29.23
N ASP A 211 16.12 1.57 -28.54
CA ASP A 211 15.73 2.90 -28.10
C ASP A 211 15.97 3.03 -26.60
N LEU A 212 16.59 4.13 -26.20
CA LEU A 212 16.82 4.49 -24.81
C LEU A 212 16.19 5.85 -24.52
N GLY A 213 15.44 5.97 -23.43
CA GLY A 213 14.77 7.22 -23.18
C GLY A 213 14.04 7.29 -21.85
N VAL A 214 13.15 8.27 -21.78
CA VAL A 214 12.37 8.58 -20.59
C VAL A 214 10.88 8.54 -20.91
N THR A 215 10.11 7.96 -20.01
CA THR A 215 8.64 7.97 -20.02
C THR A 215 8.14 8.81 -18.84
N TYR A 216 7.22 9.72 -19.12
CA TYR A 216 6.51 10.51 -18.13
C TYR A 216 5.05 10.10 -18.05
N ASN A 217 4.60 9.64 -16.88
CA ASN A 217 3.22 9.24 -16.63
C ASN A 217 2.39 10.45 -16.21
N LEU A 218 1.28 10.66 -16.91
CA LEU A 218 0.39 11.81 -16.72
C LEU A 218 -0.68 11.51 -15.67
N GLY A 219 -0.93 12.49 -14.80
CA GLY A 219 -2.02 12.44 -13.83
C GLY A 219 -1.99 11.23 -12.89
N LYS A 220 -3.15 10.57 -12.68
CA LYS A 220 -3.22 9.34 -11.89
C LYS A 220 -2.61 8.19 -12.71
N CYS A 221 -1.52 7.64 -12.25
CA CYS A 221 -0.76 6.57 -12.92
C CYS A 221 -0.67 5.28 -12.09
N THR A 222 -1.46 5.18 -11.03
CA THR A 222 -1.56 4.02 -10.14
C THR A 222 -2.96 3.42 -10.20
N TRP A 223 -3.07 2.17 -9.78
CA TRP A 223 -4.33 1.44 -9.75
C TRP A 223 -4.70 1.10 -8.32
N ASP A 224 -5.95 1.30 -7.95
CA ASP A 224 -6.46 0.89 -6.65
C ASP A 224 -6.74 -0.61 -6.68
N LYS A 225 -6.28 -1.34 -5.68
CA LYS A 225 -6.56 -2.78 -5.55
C LYS A 225 -8.00 -3.00 -5.10
N VAL A 226 -8.65 -4.02 -5.63
CA VAL A 226 -9.99 -4.42 -5.20
C VAL A 226 -9.89 -5.20 -3.89
N PRO A 227 -10.64 -4.83 -2.82
CA PRO A 227 -10.70 -5.60 -1.59
C PRO A 227 -11.19 -7.03 -1.86
N ASP A 228 -10.61 -7.98 -1.20
CA ASP A 228 -11.10 -9.37 -1.20
C ASP A 228 -12.23 -9.52 -0.17
N VAL A 229 -13.46 -9.38 -0.63
CA VAL A 229 -14.64 -9.44 0.23
C VAL A 229 -14.79 -10.82 0.90
N GLU A 230 -14.43 -11.89 0.21
CA GLU A 230 -14.48 -13.25 0.77
C GLU A 230 -13.41 -13.42 1.87
N GLY A 231 -12.18 -12.94 1.61
CA GLY A 231 -11.13 -12.93 2.61
C GLY A 231 -11.47 -12.06 3.83
N LEU A 232 -12.10 -10.90 3.60
CA LEU A 232 -12.62 -10.04 4.67
C LEU A 232 -13.72 -10.72 5.49
N MET A 233 -14.66 -11.39 4.84
CA MET A 233 -15.73 -12.12 5.53
C MET A 233 -15.18 -13.28 6.35
N ALA A 234 -14.20 -14.03 5.81
CA ALA A 234 -13.53 -15.12 6.52
C ALA A 234 -12.79 -14.60 7.76
N MET A 235 -12.03 -13.51 7.63
CA MET A 235 -11.31 -12.88 8.74
C MET A 235 -12.26 -12.34 9.82
N ASN A 236 -13.35 -11.67 9.41
CA ASN A 236 -14.36 -11.20 10.35
C ASN A 236 -15.06 -12.35 11.08
N LYS A 237 -15.35 -13.46 10.38
CA LYS A 237 -15.93 -14.66 11.01
C LYS A 237 -14.97 -15.26 12.03
N GLU A 238 -13.70 -15.43 11.69
CA GLU A 238 -12.67 -15.91 12.62
C GLU A 238 -12.54 -15.03 13.86
N GLN A 239 -12.56 -13.70 13.69
CA GLN A 239 -12.55 -12.77 14.82
C GLN A 239 -13.80 -12.87 15.68
N MET A 240 -14.99 -13.04 15.07
CA MET A 240 -16.23 -13.27 15.80
C MET A 240 -16.22 -14.58 16.57
N ASP A 241 -15.73 -15.65 15.96
CA ASP A 241 -15.64 -16.96 16.61
C ASP A 241 -14.67 -16.92 17.81
N ALA A 242 -13.51 -16.27 17.66
CA ALA A 242 -12.55 -16.07 18.74
C ALA A 242 -13.14 -15.20 19.89
N LEU A 243 -13.89 -14.14 19.55
CA LEU A 243 -14.54 -13.29 20.52
C LEU A 243 -15.65 -14.05 21.29
N ASN A 244 -16.44 -14.84 20.56
CA ASN A 244 -17.48 -15.68 21.15
C ASN A 244 -16.90 -16.76 22.09
N GLN A 245 -15.77 -17.35 21.72
CA GLN A 245 -15.05 -18.28 22.58
C GLN A 245 -14.56 -17.60 23.86
N SER A 246 -13.93 -16.44 23.73
CA SER A 246 -13.47 -15.65 24.91
C SER A 246 -14.62 -15.24 25.82
N LEU A 247 -15.76 -14.86 25.23
CA LEU A 247 -16.97 -14.54 25.98
C LEU A 247 -17.48 -15.75 26.78
N LYS A 248 -17.49 -16.93 26.15
CA LYS A 248 -17.90 -18.19 26.79
C LYS A 248 -16.96 -18.54 27.94
N GLU A 249 -15.65 -18.44 27.74
CA GLU A 249 -14.65 -18.68 28.77
C GLU A 249 -14.84 -17.75 29.98
N GLN A 250 -15.12 -16.44 29.72
CA GLN A 250 -15.43 -15.49 30.78
C GLN A 250 -16.74 -15.79 31.49
N GLN A 251 -17.77 -16.26 30.78
CA GLN A 251 -19.03 -16.68 31.38
C GLN A 251 -18.85 -17.92 32.27
N ASP A 252 -18.12 -18.91 31.81
CA ASP A 252 -17.81 -20.13 32.55
C ASP A 252 -16.99 -19.82 33.83
N GLU A 253 -15.98 -18.92 33.73
CA GLU A 253 -15.22 -18.47 34.90
C GLU A 253 -16.07 -17.68 35.86
N ASN A 254 -16.97 -16.82 35.39
CA ASN A 254 -17.91 -16.12 36.27
C ASN A 254 -18.88 -17.09 36.97
N ALA A 255 -19.35 -18.12 36.29
CA ALA A 255 -20.19 -19.18 36.87
C ALA A 255 -19.42 -19.92 37.98
N ARG A 256 -18.17 -20.30 37.71
CA ARG A 256 -17.29 -20.97 38.65
C ARG A 256 -17.01 -20.11 39.91
N LEU A 257 -16.71 -18.80 39.69
CA LEU A 257 -16.49 -17.88 40.80
C LEU A 257 -17.75 -17.69 41.69
N ARG A 258 -18.93 -17.66 41.06
CA ARG A 258 -20.21 -17.60 41.81
C ARG A 258 -20.46 -18.87 42.63
N ASP A 259 -20.14 -20.04 42.05
CA ASP A 259 -20.30 -21.33 42.73
C ASP A 259 -19.33 -21.45 43.93
N MET A 260 -18.07 -21.03 43.74
CA MET A 260 -17.11 -20.92 44.86
C MET A 260 -17.55 -19.96 45.95
N LEU A 261 -18.12 -18.80 45.60
CA LEU A 261 -18.70 -17.86 46.56
C LEU A 261 -19.89 -18.45 47.32
N ALA A 262 -20.75 -19.21 46.64
CA ALA A 262 -21.90 -19.89 47.24
C ALA A 262 -21.47 -21.01 48.21
N THR A 263 -20.46 -21.80 47.81
CA THR A 263 -19.88 -22.85 48.69
C THR A 263 -19.13 -22.30 49.87
N THR A 264 -18.42 -21.18 49.71
CA THR A 264 -17.73 -20.49 50.84
C THR A 264 -18.73 -19.90 51.83
N LYS A 265 -19.91 -19.47 51.36
CA LYS A 265 -21.00 -18.96 52.22
C LYS A 265 -21.68 -20.05 53.05
N ASN A 266 -21.58 -21.33 52.65
CA ASN A 266 -22.19 -22.46 53.31
C ASN A 266 -21.23 -23.26 54.20
N GLN A 267 -19.97 -22.83 54.41
CA GLN A 267 -19.12 -23.40 55.42
C GLN A 267 -19.49 -22.82 56.80
N PRO A 268 -19.68 -23.66 57.83
CA PRO A 268 -20.00 -23.15 59.15
C PRO A 268 -18.87 -22.28 59.66
N VAL A 269 -19.21 -21.01 59.90
CA VAL A 269 -18.30 -20.06 60.54
C VAL A 269 -18.04 -20.60 61.96
N VAL A 270 -16.81 -20.96 62.23
CA VAL A 270 -16.34 -21.13 63.62
C VAL A 270 -16.44 -19.78 64.26
N GLU A 271 -17.44 -19.62 65.16
CA GLU A 271 -17.65 -18.44 66.00
C GLU A 271 -16.37 -18.20 66.83
N ASN A 272 -15.59 -17.21 66.42
CA ASN A 272 -14.62 -16.59 67.27
C ASN A 272 -15.21 -15.26 67.73
N ASN A 273 -15.76 -15.26 68.90
CA ASN A 273 -16.34 -14.12 69.64
C ASN A 273 -15.36 -12.96 69.65
N GLY A 274 -15.70 -11.85 69.04
CA GLY A 274 -14.99 -10.60 69.18
C GLY A 274 -15.21 -9.58 68.09
N THR A 275 -16.29 -8.80 68.28
CA THR A 275 -16.45 -7.41 67.83
C THR A 275 -16.42 -7.09 66.33
N ASN A 276 -17.54 -6.48 65.89
CA ASN A 276 -17.78 -5.59 64.76
C ASN A 276 -17.91 -6.18 63.38
N ASP A 277 -19.17 -6.30 63.04
CA ASP A 277 -19.71 -6.35 61.70
C ASP A 277 -19.20 -5.19 60.83
N THR A 278 -18.04 -5.34 60.22
CA THR A 278 -17.63 -4.58 59.06
C THR A 278 -17.69 -5.51 57.88
N SER A 279 -18.82 -5.47 57.17
CA SER A 279 -18.87 -5.99 55.80
C SER A 279 -17.67 -5.44 55.06
N SER A 280 -16.64 -6.30 54.85
CA SER A 280 -15.43 -5.91 54.15
C SER A 280 -15.79 -5.58 52.70
N PHE A 281 -15.98 -4.30 52.44
CA PHE A 281 -16.05 -3.74 51.10
C PHE A 281 -14.65 -3.86 50.49
N VAL A 282 -14.33 -5.10 50.03
CA VAL A 282 -13.00 -5.42 49.53
C VAL A 282 -12.76 -4.64 48.26
N GLY A 283 -12.09 -3.49 48.41
CA GLY A 283 -11.12 -2.96 47.49
C GLY A 283 -11.52 -2.70 46.04
N THR A 284 -12.82 -2.54 45.72
CA THR A 284 -13.22 -2.12 44.37
C THR A 284 -12.80 -0.68 44.14
N SER A 285 -11.92 -0.46 43.12
CA SER A 285 -11.56 0.89 42.69
C SER A 285 -12.44 1.30 41.50
N SER A 286 -13.03 2.50 41.57
CA SER A 286 -13.75 3.08 40.42
C SER A 286 -12.86 4.03 39.66
N SER A 287 -12.99 4.04 38.32
CA SER A 287 -12.21 4.90 37.45
C SER A 287 -13.07 5.97 36.79
N VAL A 288 -12.57 7.20 36.75
CA VAL A 288 -13.16 8.35 36.06
C VAL A 288 -12.21 8.77 34.93
N PHE A 289 -12.69 8.84 33.69
CA PHE A 289 -11.87 9.10 32.54
C PHE A 289 -11.89 10.56 32.07
N PHE A 290 -10.79 10.96 31.41
CA PHE A 290 -10.57 12.32 30.96
C PHE A 290 -10.16 12.36 29.47
N ASN A 291 -10.53 13.43 28.77
CA ASN A 291 -10.04 13.70 27.43
C ASN A 291 -8.56 14.08 27.44
N ILE A 292 -7.93 13.99 26.26
CA ILE A 292 -6.54 14.43 26.08
C ILE A 292 -6.41 15.89 26.49
N ASN A 293 -5.33 16.22 27.20
CA ASN A 293 -5.04 17.58 27.67
C ASN A 293 -6.16 18.24 28.48
N SER A 294 -7.00 17.45 29.18
CA SER A 294 -8.13 17.94 29.93
C SER A 294 -8.15 17.34 31.35
N ASP A 295 -8.55 18.16 32.32
CA ASP A 295 -8.86 17.80 33.68
C ASP A 295 -10.39 17.82 33.95
N LYS A 296 -11.22 18.04 32.92
CA LYS A 296 -12.68 17.92 33.01
C LYS A 296 -13.08 16.46 32.78
N VAL A 297 -13.99 15.96 33.61
CA VAL A 297 -14.55 14.60 33.49
C VAL A 297 -15.15 14.41 32.10
N ALA A 298 -14.74 13.36 31.41
CA ALA A 298 -15.16 13.09 30.02
C ALA A 298 -16.63 12.64 29.96
N SER A 299 -17.08 11.85 30.93
CA SER A 299 -18.45 11.36 31.02
C SER A 299 -18.96 11.40 32.45
N ARG A 300 -20.13 12.01 32.64
CA ARG A 300 -20.79 11.98 33.96
C ARG A 300 -21.27 10.58 34.35
N LYS A 301 -21.34 9.63 33.42
CA LYS A 301 -21.67 8.22 33.69
C LYS A 301 -20.62 7.57 34.60
N ASP A 302 -19.36 7.98 34.50
CA ASP A 302 -18.28 7.46 35.35
C ASP A 302 -18.47 7.81 36.81
N LEU A 303 -19.20 8.91 37.11
CA LEU A 303 -19.46 9.37 38.45
C LEU A 303 -20.57 8.57 39.17
N VAL A 304 -21.32 7.72 38.47
CA VAL A 304 -22.37 6.87 39.07
C VAL A 304 -21.74 5.88 40.05
N ASN A 305 -20.69 5.17 39.64
CA ASN A 305 -19.98 4.23 40.51
C ASN A 305 -19.20 4.94 41.63
N VAL A 306 -18.71 6.17 41.35
CA VAL A 306 -18.06 7.00 42.39
C VAL A 306 -19.07 7.44 43.46
N LYS A 307 -20.34 7.65 43.10
CA LYS A 307 -21.41 8.01 44.04
C LYS A 307 -21.66 6.91 45.08
N GLU A 308 -21.67 5.65 44.65
CA GLU A 308 -21.83 4.51 45.55
C GLU A 308 -20.67 4.44 46.58
N LEU A 309 -19.43 4.65 46.10
CA LEU A 309 -18.26 4.74 46.99
C LEU A 309 -18.35 5.93 47.96
N ALA A 310 -18.88 7.07 47.49
CA ALA A 310 -19.08 8.25 48.33
C ALA A 310 -20.14 8.02 49.42
N GLU A 311 -21.25 7.36 49.08
CA GLU A 311 -22.31 6.99 50.04
C GLU A 311 -21.80 6.04 51.12
N TYR A 312 -21.03 5.01 50.70
CA TYR A 312 -20.40 4.09 51.65
C TYR A 312 -19.42 4.81 52.58
N ALA A 313 -18.54 5.65 52.04
CA ALA A 313 -17.55 6.38 52.82
C ALA A 313 -18.19 7.36 53.82
N LYS A 314 -19.33 7.98 53.46
CA LYS A 314 -20.12 8.82 54.36
C LYS A 314 -20.72 8.00 55.50
N ALA A 315 -21.33 6.85 55.19
CA ALA A 315 -21.99 6.00 56.20
C ALA A 315 -20.99 5.43 57.20
N ASN A 316 -19.76 5.12 56.75
CA ASN A 316 -18.74 4.47 57.58
C ASN A 316 -17.61 5.41 58.04
N ASN A 317 -17.71 6.70 57.73
CA ASN A 317 -16.64 7.70 57.97
C ASN A 317 -15.25 7.24 57.46
N SER A 318 -15.24 6.51 56.34
CA SER A 318 -14.04 5.92 55.76
C SER A 318 -13.23 6.94 54.94
N LYS A 319 -11.92 6.75 54.88
CA LYS A 319 -11.04 7.55 54.02
C LYS A 319 -11.14 7.08 52.56
N ILE A 320 -11.07 8.02 51.66
CA ILE A 320 -11.04 7.78 50.21
C ILE A 320 -9.73 8.26 49.64
N VAL A 321 -9.03 7.42 48.88
CA VAL A 321 -7.84 7.77 48.12
C VAL A 321 -8.23 7.99 46.66
N VAL A 322 -7.93 9.17 46.15
CA VAL A 322 -8.14 9.55 44.75
C VAL A 322 -6.79 9.68 44.06
N THR A 323 -6.47 8.76 43.17
CA THR A 323 -5.19 8.77 42.48
C THR A 323 -5.38 9.18 41.01
N GLY A 324 -4.76 10.28 40.59
CA GLY A 324 -4.81 10.79 39.22
C GLY A 324 -3.66 10.27 38.38
N TYR A 325 -3.96 10.07 37.10
CA TYR A 325 -3.01 9.57 36.07
C TYR A 325 -3.11 10.37 34.77
N ALA A 326 -1.99 10.49 34.06
CA ALA A 326 -1.92 10.97 32.71
C ALA A 326 -1.32 9.88 31.79
N ASP A 327 -1.53 9.95 30.49
CA ASP A 327 -0.80 9.08 29.56
C ASP A 327 0.62 9.60 29.35
N SER A 328 1.62 8.71 29.37
CA SER A 328 3.02 9.08 29.18
C SER A 328 3.42 9.31 27.73
N LYS A 329 2.53 9.01 26.77
CA LYS A 329 2.80 9.17 25.34
C LYS A 329 2.65 10.61 24.87
N THR A 330 1.93 11.44 25.62
CA THR A 330 1.67 12.84 25.29
C THR A 330 2.11 13.76 26.43
N GLY A 331 2.77 14.86 26.08
CA GLY A 331 3.25 15.86 27.03
C GLY A 331 4.57 15.48 27.74
N SER A 332 5.18 16.47 28.43
CA SER A 332 6.38 16.25 29.24
C SER A 332 6.04 15.58 30.58
N ALA A 333 7.03 14.96 31.23
CA ALA A 333 6.86 14.33 32.55
C ALA A 333 6.35 15.32 33.57
N GLU A 334 6.90 16.53 33.61
CA GLU A 334 6.47 17.60 34.52
C GLU A 334 5.03 18.05 34.25
N TYR A 335 4.67 18.19 32.96
CA TYR A 335 3.30 18.55 32.60
C TYR A 335 2.30 17.46 33.01
N ASN A 336 2.64 16.19 32.77
CA ASN A 336 1.81 15.04 33.11
C ASN A 336 1.66 14.89 34.63
N GLN A 337 2.68 15.22 35.40
CA GLN A 337 2.59 15.26 36.88
C GLN A 337 1.54 16.28 37.33
N LYS A 338 1.61 17.51 36.84
CA LYS A 338 0.64 18.58 37.13
C LYS A 338 -0.77 18.25 36.63
N LEU A 339 -0.88 17.59 35.43
CA LEU A 339 -2.17 17.20 34.88
C LEU A 339 -2.84 16.08 35.68
N SER A 340 -2.06 15.09 36.13
CA SER A 340 -2.56 14.01 37.00
C SER A 340 -3.06 14.55 38.36
N GLU A 341 -2.36 15.51 38.94
CA GLU A 341 -2.79 16.20 40.17
C GLU A 341 -4.11 16.95 39.97
N ARG A 342 -4.24 17.73 38.87
CA ARG A 342 -5.50 18.42 38.57
C ARG A 342 -6.67 17.46 38.41
N ARG A 343 -6.46 16.28 37.77
CA ARG A 343 -7.47 15.24 37.62
C ARG A 343 -7.91 14.65 38.95
N ALA A 344 -6.96 14.31 39.81
CA ALA A 344 -7.27 13.85 41.17
C ALA A 344 -8.10 14.89 41.94
N ASN A 345 -7.69 16.16 41.90
CA ASN A 345 -8.38 17.26 42.54
C ASN A 345 -9.80 17.50 41.97
N THR A 346 -10.01 17.28 40.66
CA THR A 346 -11.34 17.39 40.07
C THR A 346 -12.28 16.32 40.60
N VAL A 347 -11.84 15.07 40.71
CA VAL A 347 -12.68 14.00 41.30
C VAL A 347 -12.89 14.21 42.79
N ALA A 348 -11.89 14.67 43.52
CA ALA A 348 -12.03 15.02 44.92
C ALA A 348 -13.11 16.11 45.15
N LYS A 349 -13.16 17.12 44.27
CA LYS A 349 -14.24 18.14 44.31
C LYS A 349 -15.63 17.54 44.06
N GLU A 350 -15.74 16.57 43.15
CA GLU A 350 -17.03 15.88 42.92
C GLU A 350 -17.43 15.04 44.14
N LEU A 351 -16.51 14.34 44.80
CA LEU A 351 -16.77 13.62 46.06
C LEU A 351 -17.26 14.54 47.16
N VAL A 352 -16.67 15.74 47.32
CA VAL A 352 -17.15 16.75 48.28
C VAL A 352 -18.58 17.21 47.93
N LYS A 353 -18.90 17.41 46.63
CA LYS A 353 -20.28 17.72 46.22
C LYS A 353 -21.26 16.59 46.52
N MET A 354 -20.81 15.34 46.53
CA MET A 354 -21.59 14.17 46.92
C MET A 354 -21.73 14.04 48.47
N GLY A 355 -21.09 14.94 49.22
CA GLY A 355 -21.20 15.05 50.66
C GLY A 355 -20.15 14.30 51.47
N VAL A 356 -19.05 13.87 50.85
CA VAL A 356 -17.91 13.30 51.59
C VAL A 356 -17.12 14.41 52.25
N ASN A 357 -16.76 14.20 53.53
CA ASN A 357 -15.92 15.17 54.24
C ASN A 357 -14.56 15.32 53.56
N ARG A 358 -14.12 16.56 53.33
CA ARG A 358 -12.83 16.86 52.67
C ARG A 358 -11.63 16.22 53.38
N ASP A 359 -11.68 16.15 54.72
CA ASP A 359 -10.60 15.58 55.55
C ASP A 359 -10.44 14.06 55.36
N ASN A 360 -11.47 13.40 54.86
CA ASN A 360 -11.45 11.99 54.54
C ASN A 360 -11.00 11.71 53.10
N ILE A 361 -10.66 12.73 52.31
CA ILE A 361 -10.23 12.57 50.89
C ILE A 361 -8.73 12.83 50.76
N ILE A 362 -7.98 11.80 50.40
CA ILE A 362 -6.55 11.85 50.10
C ILE A 362 -6.38 11.89 48.59
N THR A 363 -5.60 12.86 48.08
CA THR A 363 -5.31 12.95 46.65
C THR A 363 -3.86 12.58 46.33
N GLU A 364 -3.65 11.74 45.33
CA GLU A 364 -2.33 11.35 44.83
C GLU A 364 -2.21 11.64 43.32
N ALA A 365 -0.99 11.91 42.87
CA ALA A 365 -0.68 12.11 41.44
C ALA A 365 0.44 11.17 41.02
N LYS A 366 0.20 10.34 40.00
CA LYS A 366 1.17 9.36 39.48
C LYS A 366 1.82 9.82 38.18
N GLY A 367 1.50 11.02 37.70
CA GLY A 367 2.07 11.55 36.45
C GLY A 367 1.68 10.75 35.19
N GLY A 368 2.60 10.70 34.25
CA GLY A 368 2.43 9.94 33.04
C GLY A 368 2.71 8.45 33.24
N VAL A 369 1.75 7.59 32.90
CA VAL A 369 1.84 6.12 33.05
C VAL A 369 1.48 5.41 31.74
N MET A 370 1.90 4.14 31.62
CA MET A 370 1.59 3.23 30.49
C MET A 370 0.95 1.91 30.96
N ASN A 371 0.19 1.96 32.04
CA ASN A 371 -0.31 0.76 32.73
C ASN A 371 -1.47 0.07 31.98
N LEU A 372 -2.16 0.80 31.09
CA LEU A 372 -3.32 0.27 30.34
C LEU A 372 -3.18 0.55 28.85
N SER A 373 -3.74 -0.36 28.06
CA SER A 373 -3.92 -0.23 26.61
C SER A 373 -5.41 -0.20 26.28
N PRO A 374 -5.88 0.64 25.33
CA PRO A 374 -5.14 1.70 24.65
C PRO A 374 -4.71 2.85 25.57
N PHE A 375 -3.74 3.68 25.14
CA PHE A 375 -3.16 4.76 25.96
C PHE A 375 -4.18 5.73 26.57
N SER A 376 -5.33 5.90 25.88
CA SER A 376 -6.44 6.72 26.37
C SER A 376 -6.95 6.28 27.75
N TYR A 377 -6.84 5.01 28.11
CA TYR A 377 -7.27 4.48 29.39
C TYR A 377 -6.37 4.91 30.57
N ASN A 378 -5.17 5.41 30.27
CA ASN A 378 -4.31 6.00 31.27
C ASN A 378 -4.70 7.45 31.65
N ARG A 379 -5.58 8.08 30.89
CA ARG A 379 -6.15 9.41 31.23
C ARG A 379 -7.32 9.26 32.16
N ARG A 380 -7.03 8.91 33.44
CA ARG A 380 -8.04 8.62 34.42
C ARG A 380 -7.69 9.12 35.83
N ALA A 381 -8.65 9.10 36.70
CA ALA A 381 -8.43 9.10 38.17
C ALA A 381 -9.14 7.89 38.75
N THR A 382 -8.52 7.20 39.71
CA THR A 382 -9.11 6.08 40.44
C THR A 382 -9.52 6.52 41.82
N VAL A 383 -10.67 6.03 42.26
CA VAL A 383 -11.22 6.26 43.59
C VAL A 383 -11.27 4.94 44.34
N LYS A 384 -10.66 4.87 45.50
CA LYS A 384 -10.60 3.67 46.34
C LYS A 384 -10.86 4.04 47.78
N ILE A 385 -11.63 3.21 48.51
CA ILE A 385 -11.78 3.30 49.95
C ILE A 385 -10.55 2.69 50.62
N GLN A 386 -10.04 3.37 51.64
CA GLN A 386 -8.90 2.94 52.44
C GLN A 386 -9.38 2.29 53.72
#